data_16c3a3e677a2efb5cda2fafbc6eec6ee
#
_entry.id   16c3a3e677a2efb5cda2fafbc6eec6ee
#
_cell.length_a   1.000
_cell.length_b   1.000
_cell.length_c   1.000
_cell.angle_alpha   90.00
_cell.angle_beta   90.00
_cell.angle_gamma   90.00
#
_symmetry.space_group_name_H-M   'P 1'
#
loop_
_entity.id
_entity.type
_entity.pdbx_description
1 polymer ?
#
loop_
_entity_poly.entity_id
_entity_poly.type
_entity_poly.pdbx_seq_one_letter_code
_entity_poly.pdbx_strand_id
1 'polypeptide(L)'
;MEIIQWCKMQIMCLLILVYIGCTYIKEGNTLRRITKNSYCNLFFDMSFVVAEIAVLFDAITACTVNFLDKVPRLVNLLLHLGMFVSYEIFVALLLLYWVSVTVGIPKNKWIRIIGISPSVVSVGLTILFLPTLEFVQGKYTNYSMGTSVYICFANVVIYVVLTVVYIILNQRHIPKRKLLSLGTTLFFIAIILSIQIIFPESLVSCMAIALILVSVYLNMENPAIHGLEYYHNEMVMGFATLVENKDDNTGGHIRRSSAYALLIAKNMSKNKKYRKIIDKDYLNNLGKAAPMHDVGKIGVPDAVLQKPGRLTAEEFEIIKTHPVIGGKIIKDTFGHLFDEEYETMAYEVALYHHE
;
A
#
# COMPACT_ATOMS: atom_id res chain seq x y z
N MET A 1 -39.46 -3.76 -8.19
CA MET A 1 -38.99 -4.27 -6.88
C MET A 1 -38.13 -5.52 -7.04
N GLU A 2 -38.52 -6.50 -7.87
CA GLU A 2 -37.78 -7.75 -8.10
C GLU A 2 -36.35 -7.56 -8.63
N ILE A 3 -36.12 -6.66 -9.59
CA ILE A 3 -34.80 -6.40 -10.18
C ILE A 3 -33.79 -5.97 -9.10
N ILE A 4 -34.19 -5.09 -8.18
CA ILE A 4 -33.33 -4.62 -7.09
C ILE A 4 -32.95 -5.78 -6.15
N GLN A 5 -33.84 -6.76 -6.01
CA GLN A 5 -33.59 -7.92 -5.15
C GLN A 5 -32.49 -8.83 -5.68
N TRP A 6 -32.32 -8.95 -7.01
CA TRP A 6 -31.30 -9.79 -7.63
C TRP A 6 -29.91 -9.14 -7.67
N CYS A 7 -29.83 -7.82 -7.76
CA CYS A 7 -28.55 -7.10 -7.83
C CYS A 7 -28.23 -6.23 -6.60
N LYS A 8 -28.93 -6.44 -5.48
CA LYS A 8 -28.73 -5.64 -4.25
C LYS A 8 -27.29 -5.64 -3.73
N MET A 9 -26.62 -6.77 -3.80
CA MET A 9 -25.22 -6.91 -3.36
C MET A 9 -24.29 -6.08 -4.26
N GLN A 10 -24.48 -6.16 -5.56
CA GLN A 10 -23.70 -5.42 -6.55
C GLN A 10 -23.92 -3.91 -6.41
N ILE A 11 -25.17 -3.49 -6.20
CA ILE A 11 -25.50 -2.07 -5.94
C ILE A 11 -24.77 -1.56 -4.69
N MET A 12 -24.81 -2.33 -3.59
CA MET A 12 -24.10 -1.96 -2.37
C MET A 12 -22.58 -1.86 -2.59
N CYS A 13 -21.99 -2.83 -3.30
CA CYS A 13 -20.57 -2.80 -3.64
C CYS A 13 -20.23 -1.58 -4.51
N LEU A 14 -21.06 -1.26 -5.51
CA LEU A 14 -20.85 -0.10 -6.36
C LEU A 14 -20.92 1.20 -5.57
N LEU A 15 -21.89 1.35 -4.65
CA LEU A 15 -21.99 2.53 -3.77
C LEU A 15 -20.75 2.69 -2.88
N ILE A 16 -20.22 1.58 -2.33
CA ILE A 16 -18.98 1.58 -1.55
C ILE A 16 -17.80 2.04 -2.41
N LEU A 17 -17.66 1.51 -3.63
CA LEU A 17 -16.59 1.89 -4.53
C LEU A 17 -16.69 3.36 -4.93
N VAL A 18 -17.87 3.85 -5.32
CA VAL A 18 -18.10 5.27 -5.65
C VAL A 18 -17.74 6.18 -4.47
N TYR A 19 -18.14 5.81 -3.24
CA TYR A 19 -17.79 6.57 -2.04
C TYR A 19 -16.28 6.65 -1.84
N ILE A 20 -15.56 5.51 -1.93
CA ILE A 20 -14.10 5.46 -1.83
C ILE A 20 -13.45 6.29 -2.95
N GLY A 21 -13.94 6.17 -4.20
CA GLY A 21 -13.43 6.92 -5.34
C GLY A 21 -13.56 8.42 -5.13
N CYS A 22 -14.73 8.89 -4.67
CA CYS A 22 -14.95 10.30 -4.35
C CYS A 22 -14.00 10.81 -3.25
N THR A 23 -13.81 10.03 -2.18
CA THR A 23 -12.88 10.41 -1.09
C THR A 23 -11.43 10.39 -1.56
N TYR A 24 -11.04 9.38 -2.32
CA TYR A 24 -9.70 9.24 -2.87
C TYR A 24 -9.34 10.39 -3.84
N ILE A 25 -10.25 10.77 -4.74
CA ILE A 25 -10.06 11.88 -5.69
C ILE A 25 -9.98 13.21 -4.94
N LYS A 26 -10.88 13.46 -3.98
CA LYS A 26 -10.94 14.71 -3.23
C LYS A 26 -9.65 14.95 -2.42
N GLU A 27 -9.18 13.93 -1.72
CA GLU A 27 -8.00 14.03 -0.85
C GLU A 27 -6.68 13.83 -1.62
N GLY A 28 -6.70 12.98 -2.65
CA GLY A 28 -5.53 12.62 -3.45
C GLY A 28 -4.91 13.77 -4.23
N ASN A 29 -5.70 14.76 -4.66
CA ASN A 29 -5.19 15.94 -5.37
C ASN A 29 -4.21 16.78 -4.53
N THR A 30 -4.37 16.79 -3.21
CA THR A 30 -3.46 17.49 -2.29
C THR A 30 -2.16 16.69 -2.08
N LEU A 31 -2.25 15.39 -1.98
CA LEU A 31 -1.13 14.48 -1.66
C LEU A 31 -0.33 14.02 -2.88
N ARG A 32 -0.94 13.89 -4.06
CA ARG A 32 -0.22 13.61 -5.33
C ARG A 32 0.84 14.65 -5.65
N ARG A 33 0.67 15.89 -5.16
CA ARG A 33 1.70 16.96 -5.26
C ARG A 33 2.89 16.68 -4.34
N ILE A 34 2.70 15.93 -3.27
CA ILE A 34 3.69 15.69 -2.21
C ILE A 34 4.44 14.36 -2.44
N THR A 35 3.73 13.31 -2.88
CA THR A 35 4.32 11.99 -3.11
C THR A 35 4.73 11.80 -4.56
N LYS A 36 6.04 11.82 -4.81
CA LYS A 36 6.66 11.65 -6.14
C LYS A 36 6.51 10.25 -6.78
N ASN A 37 5.70 9.34 -6.24
CA ASN A 37 5.65 7.94 -6.67
C ASN A 37 4.54 7.70 -7.71
N SER A 38 4.78 8.18 -8.94
CA SER A 38 3.81 8.25 -10.04
C SER A 38 3.22 6.91 -10.49
N TYR A 39 3.96 5.79 -10.34
CA TYR A 39 3.51 4.49 -10.90
C TYR A 39 2.60 3.69 -9.97
N CYS A 40 2.77 3.80 -8.64
CA CYS A 40 1.90 3.11 -7.68
C CYS A 40 0.48 3.63 -7.80
N ASN A 41 0.33 4.95 -7.90
CA ASN A 41 -0.96 5.60 -8.06
C ASN A 41 -1.64 5.17 -9.37
N LEU A 42 -0.88 5.01 -10.47
CA LEU A 42 -1.44 4.59 -11.75
C LEU A 42 -2.07 3.19 -11.69
N PHE A 43 -1.37 2.20 -11.10
CA PHE A 43 -1.92 0.85 -11.00
C PHE A 43 -3.12 0.78 -10.06
N PHE A 44 -3.13 1.55 -8.99
CA PHE A 44 -4.29 1.66 -8.12
C PHE A 44 -5.48 2.30 -8.84
N ASP A 45 -5.27 3.44 -9.51
CA ASP A 45 -6.29 4.14 -10.29
C ASP A 45 -6.91 3.22 -11.36
N MET A 46 -6.06 2.49 -12.10
CA MET A 46 -6.53 1.52 -13.10
C MET A 46 -7.30 0.35 -12.47
N SER A 47 -6.82 -0.19 -11.35
CA SER A 47 -7.51 -1.26 -10.62
C SER A 47 -8.87 -0.80 -10.14
N PHE A 48 -8.97 0.45 -9.69
CA PHE A 48 -10.20 1.06 -9.20
C PHE A 48 -11.25 1.18 -10.31
N VAL A 49 -10.88 1.77 -11.45
CA VAL A 49 -11.77 1.92 -12.61
C VAL A 49 -12.22 0.55 -13.14
N VAL A 50 -11.30 -0.41 -13.25
CA VAL A 50 -11.63 -1.77 -13.72
C VAL A 50 -12.56 -2.48 -12.74
N ALA A 51 -12.41 -2.25 -11.44
CA ALA A 51 -13.31 -2.81 -10.43
C ALA A 51 -14.73 -2.24 -10.53
N GLU A 52 -14.88 -0.94 -10.75
CA GLU A 52 -16.20 -0.33 -10.98
C GLU A 52 -16.88 -0.93 -12.21
N ILE A 53 -16.14 -1.08 -13.32
CA ILE A 53 -16.61 -1.72 -14.54
C ILE A 53 -17.01 -3.18 -14.27
N ALA A 54 -16.19 -3.92 -13.54
CA ALA A 54 -16.45 -5.32 -13.20
C ALA A 54 -17.72 -5.49 -12.37
N VAL A 55 -17.93 -4.66 -11.33
CA VAL A 55 -19.12 -4.69 -10.49
C VAL A 55 -20.36 -4.25 -11.28
N LEU A 56 -20.22 -3.30 -12.21
CA LEU A 56 -21.30 -2.89 -13.09
C LEU A 56 -21.75 -4.03 -14.02
N PHE A 57 -20.79 -4.72 -14.67
CA PHE A 57 -21.10 -5.91 -15.49
C PHE A 57 -21.73 -7.02 -14.65
N ASP A 58 -21.23 -7.26 -13.42
CA ASP A 58 -21.80 -8.26 -12.50
C ASP A 58 -23.25 -7.92 -12.14
N ALA A 59 -23.58 -6.64 -11.89
CA ALA A 59 -24.93 -6.19 -11.63
C ALA A 59 -25.85 -6.40 -12.84
N ILE A 60 -25.40 -6.07 -14.03
CA ILE A 60 -26.16 -6.23 -15.27
C ILE A 60 -26.39 -7.72 -15.56
N THR A 61 -25.36 -8.56 -15.44
CA THR A 61 -25.46 -10.01 -15.65
C THR A 61 -26.38 -10.66 -14.63
N ALA A 62 -26.31 -10.31 -13.35
CA ALA A 62 -27.21 -10.77 -12.30
C ALA A 62 -28.69 -10.47 -12.61
N CYS A 63 -28.96 -9.34 -13.27
CA CYS A 63 -30.31 -9.03 -13.75
C CYS A 63 -30.68 -9.83 -15.00
N THR A 64 -29.81 -9.85 -16.03
CA THR A 64 -30.18 -10.40 -17.34
C THR A 64 -30.33 -11.91 -17.34
N VAL A 65 -29.62 -12.67 -16.48
CA VAL A 65 -29.81 -14.12 -16.31
C VAL A 65 -31.19 -14.48 -15.75
N ASN A 66 -31.90 -13.55 -15.11
CA ASN A 66 -33.24 -13.76 -14.62
C ASN A 66 -34.32 -13.39 -15.65
N PHE A 67 -33.95 -12.85 -16.82
CA PHE A 67 -34.84 -12.49 -17.92
C PHE A 67 -34.46 -13.18 -19.24
N LEU A 68 -34.11 -14.46 -19.20
CA LEU A 68 -33.63 -15.22 -20.37
C LEU A 68 -34.62 -15.23 -21.52
N ASP A 69 -35.95 -15.13 -21.22
CA ASP A 69 -37.01 -15.07 -22.26
C ASP A 69 -37.04 -13.71 -23.01
N LYS A 70 -36.49 -12.65 -22.39
CA LYS A 70 -36.51 -11.29 -22.93
C LYS A 70 -35.17 -10.84 -23.48
N VAL A 71 -34.07 -11.41 -22.98
CA VAL A 71 -32.70 -11.04 -23.35
C VAL A 71 -32.14 -12.09 -24.28
N PRO A 72 -31.71 -11.75 -25.48
CA PRO A 72 -31.10 -12.70 -26.41
C PRO A 72 -29.84 -13.34 -25.79
N ARG A 73 -29.66 -14.65 -26.03
CA ARG A 73 -28.50 -15.41 -25.50
C ARG A 73 -27.16 -14.74 -25.83
N LEU A 74 -27.02 -14.21 -27.05
CA LEU A 74 -25.79 -13.53 -27.48
C LEU A 74 -25.48 -12.31 -26.61
N VAL A 75 -26.49 -11.52 -26.23
CA VAL A 75 -26.32 -10.36 -25.37
C VAL A 75 -25.85 -10.79 -23.98
N ASN A 76 -26.46 -11.83 -23.40
CA ASN A 76 -26.01 -12.39 -22.12
C ASN A 76 -24.58 -12.90 -22.20
N LEU A 77 -24.18 -13.58 -23.27
CA LEU A 77 -22.81 -14.05 -23.46
C LEU A 77 -21.81 -12.88 -23.52
N LEU A 78 -22.12 -11.81 -24.26
CA LEU A 78 -21.24 -10.64 -24.36
C LEU A 78 -21.10 -9.89 -23.03
N LEU A 79 -22.20 -9.78 -22.26
CA LEU A 79 -22.17 -9.17 -20.92
C LEU A 79 -21.30 -9.99 -19.94
N HIS A 80 -21.45 -11.32 -19.97
CA HIS A 80 -20.59 -12.20 -19.17
C HIS A 80 -19.14 -12.16 -19.60
N LEU A 81 -18.85 -12.04 -20.91
CA LEU A 81 -17.48 -11.83 -21.38
C LEU A 81 -16.90 -10.54 -20.81
N GLY A 82 -17.64 -9.43 -20.85
CA GLY A 82 -17.21 -8.17 -20.22
C GLY A 82 -16.92 -8.31 -18.74
N MET A 83 -17.75 -9.03 -18.00
CA MET A 83 -17.57 -9.32 -16.57
C MET A 83 -16.29 -10.14 -16.34
N PHE A 84 -16.11 -11.28 -17.02
CA PHE A 84 -14.93 -12.14 -16.83
C PHE A 84 -13.62 -11.43 -17.20
N VAL A 85 -13.58 -10.74 -18.35
CA VAL A 85 -12.41 -9.97 -18.77
C VAL A 85 -12.05 -8.89 -17.75
N SER A 86 -13.05 -8.20 -17.19
CA SER A 86 -12.82 -7.19 -16.16
C SER A 86 -12.24 -7.81 -14.88
N TYR A 87 -12.72 -8.98 -14.45
CA TYR A 87 -12.18 -9.71 -13.31
C TYR A 87 -10.73 -10.14 -13.52
N GLU A 88 -10.41 -10.67 -14.71
CA GLU A 88 -9.08 -11.13 -15.07
C GLU A 88 -8.07 -9.99 -15.15
N ILE A 89 -8.47 -8.83 -15.68
CA ILE A 89 -7.64 -7.61 -15.71
C ILE A 89 -7.45 -7.08 -14.28
N PHE A 90 -8.49 -7.09 -13.45
CA PHE A 90 -8.43 -6.60 -12.08
C PHE A 90 -7.37 -7.34 -11.25
N VAL A 91 -7.35 -8.68 -11.29
CA VAL A 91 -6.38 -9.46 -10.50
C VAL A 91 -4.94 -9.29 -11.00
N ALA A 92 -4.74 -9.10 -12.30
CA ALA A 92 -3.43 -8.77 -12.86
C ALA A 92 -2.93 -7.39 -12.40
N LEU A 93 -3.79 -6.38 -12.45
CA LEU A 93 -3.48 -5.03 -11.98
C LEU A 93 -3.20 -5.00 -10.48
N LEU A 94 -3.94 -5.80 -9.70
CA LEU A 94 -3.72 -5.92 -8.26
C LEU A 94 -2.33 -6.48 -7.94
N LEU A 95 -1.87 -7.52 -8.64
CA LEU A 95 -0.51 -8.03 -8.49
C LEU A 95 0.54 -6.97 -8.86
N LEU A 96 0.35 -6.27 -9.99
CA LEU A 96 1.27 -5.19 -10.42
C LEU A 96 1.31 -4.05 -9.40
N TYR A 97 0.15 -3.68 -8.85
CA TYR A 97 0.06 -2.70 -7.76
C TYR A 97 0.89 -3.15 -6.55
N TRP A 98 0.68 -4.38 -6.05
CA TRP A 98 1.43 -4.91 -4.91
C TRP A 98 2.94 -4.93 -5.13
N VAL A 99 3.37 -5.35 -6.31
CA VAL A 99 4.79 -5.33 -6.70
C VAL A 99 5.33 -3.90 -6.68
N SER A 100 4.59 -2.94 -7.25
CA SER A 100 5.03 -1.55 -7.34
C SER A 100 5.16 -0.86 -5.99
N VAL A 101 4.21 -1.13 -5.06
CA VAL A 101 4.18 -0.51 -3.72
C VAL A 101 5.22 -1.09 -2.78
N THR A 102 5.59 -2.37 -2.94
CA THR A 102 6.49 -3.06 -1.99
C THR A 102 7.96 -2.96 -2.38
N VAL A 103 8.33 -3.44 -3.55
CA VAL A 103 9.73 -3.54 -4.02
C VAL A 103 10.03 -2.52 -5.12
N GLY A 104 8.99 -2.01 -5.78
CA GLY A 104 9.09 -1.20 -6.99
C GLY A 104 9.00 -2.05 -8.26
N ILE A 105 8.78 -1.39 -9.40
CA ILE A 105 8.60 -2.07 -10.68
C ILE A 105 9.88 -2.83 -11.06
N PRO A 106 9.80 -4.13 -11.31
CA PRO A 106 10.95 -4.91 -11.72
C PRO A 106 11.55 -4.37 -13.03
N LYS A 107 12.86 -4.11 -13.02
CA LYS A 107 13.58 -3.70 -14.24
C LYS A 107 13.60 -4.81 -15.29
N ASN A 108 13.53 -6.08 -14.84
CA ASN A 108 13.53 -7.23 -15.70
C ASN A 108 12.18 -7.37 -16.43
N LYS A 109 12.21 -7.28 -17.76
CA LYS A 109 11.03 -7.42 -18.62
C LYS A 109 10.31 -8.77 -18.48
N TRP A 110 11.05 -9.84 -18.21
CA TRP A 110 10.48 -11.19 -18.07
C TRP A 110 9.58 -11.32 -16.84
N ILE A 111 9.92 -10.67 -15.71
CA ILE A 111 9.09 -10.69 -14.52
C ILE A 111 7.76 -9.98 -14.79
N ARG A 112 7.78 -8.89 -15.56
CA ARG A 112 6.55 -8.18 -15.96
C ARG A 112 5.69 -9.03 -16.91
N ILE A 113 6.32 -9.74 -17.88
CA ILE A 113 5.63 -10.64 -18.80
C ILE A 113 4.97 -11.79 -18.01
N ILE A 114 5.69 -12.44 -17.09
CA ILE A 114 5.16 -13.51 -16.23
C ILE A 114 3.99 -13.01 -15.38
N GLY A 115 4.05 -11.77 -14.90
CA GLY A 115 2.97 -11.17 -14.11
C GLY A 115 1.67 -10.92 -14.90
N ILE A 116 1.74 -10.72 -16.21
CA ILE A 116 0.58 -10.39 -17.07
C ILE A 116 0.11 -11.61 -17.88
N SER A 117 1.02 -12.51 -18.25
CA SER A 117 0.72 -13.63 -19.16
C SER A 117 -0.43 -14.54 -18.72
N PRO A 118 -0.66 -14.85 -17.42
CA PRO A 118 -1.78 -15.69 -17.03
C PRO A 118 -3.12 -15.08 -17.43
N SER A 119 -3.32 -13.76 -17.20
CA SER A 119 -4.57 -13.10 -17.61
C SER A 119 -4.74 -13.04 -19.11
N VAL A 120 -3.67 -12.82 -19.88
CA VAL A 120 -3.75 -12.82 -21.36
C VAL A 120 -4.19 -14.19 -21.88
N VAL A 121 -3.61 -15.27 -21.34
CA VAL A 121 -3.99 -16.64 -21.70
C VAL A 121 -5.42 -16.94 -21.26
N SER A 122 -5.77 -16.56 -20.04
CA SER A 122 -7.11 -16.76 -19.47
C SER A 122 -8.18 -16.06 -20.29
N VAL A 123 -7.99 -14.80 -20.67
CA VAL A 123 -8.91 -14.06 -21.55
C VAL A 123 -9.10 -14.78 -22.89
N GLY A 124 -8.02 -15.24 -23.50
CA GLY A 124 -8.10 -16.02 -24.75
C GLY A 124 -8.92 -17.30 -24.60
N LEU A 125 -8.70 -18.06 -23.53
CA LEU A 125 -9.46 -19.26 -23.23
C LEU A 125 -10.94 -18.95 -22.88
N THR A 126 -11.19 -17.89 -22.11
CA THR A 126 -12.54 -17.43 -21.78
C THR A 126 -13.35 -17.11 -23.05
N ILE A 127 -12.73 -16.42 -24.02
CA ILE A 127 -13.37 -16.13 -25.30
C ILE A 127 -13.64 -17.43 -26.09
N LEU A 128 -12.68 -18.35 -26.13
CA LEU A 128 -12.80 -19.62 -26.86
C LEU A 128 -13.93 -20.49 -26.30
N PHE A 129 -14.06 -20.57 -24.98
CA PHE A 129 -15.06 -21.41 -24.30
C PHE A 129 -16.35 -20.65 -23.93
N LEU A 130 -16.49 -19.38 -24.30
CA LEU A 130 -17.70 -18.58 -24.03
C LEU A 130 -18.99 -19.22 -24.53
N PRO A 131 -19.03 -19.87 -25.73
CA PRO A 131 -20.26 -20.53 -26.22
C PRO A 131 -20.77 -21.69 -25.33
N THR A 132 -19.88 -22.27 -24.48
CA THR A 132 -20.22 -23.37 -23.55
C THR A 132 -20.84 -22.86 -22.24
N LEU A 133 -21.05 -21.55 -22.10
CA LEU A 133 -21.66 -20.97 -20.92
C LEU A 133 -23.14 -21.36 -20.84
N GLU A 134 -23.55 -21.91 -19.73
CA GLU A 134 -24.91 -22.30 -19.41
C GLU A 134 -25.49 -21.42 -18.32
N PHE A 135 -26.80 -21.15 -18.40
CA PHE A 135 -27.54 -20.40 -17.40
C PHE A 135 -28.39 -21.38 -16.61
N VAL A 136 -28.06 -21.54 -15.33
CA VAL A 136 -28.69 -22.48 -14.41
C VAL A 136 -29.75 -21.77 -13.58
N GLN A 137 -30.89 -22.39 -13.42
CA GLN A 137 -31.96 -21.89 -12.58
C GLN A 137 -31.62 -22.22 -11.10
N GLY A 138 -31.39 -21.19 -10.29
CA GLY A 138 -31.17 -21.34 -8.85
C GLY A 138 -32.47 -21.20 -8.05
N LYS A 139 -32.39 -21.44 -6.76
CA LYS A 139 -33.52 -21.30 -5.83
C LYS A 139 -33.92 -19.85 -5.61
N TYR A 140 -32.94 -18.96 -5.56
CA TYR A 140 -33.15 -17.53 -5.28
C TYR A 140 -32.85 -16.64 -6.48
N THR A 141 -31.90 -17.02 -7.31
CA THR A 141 -31.51 -16.31 -8.54
C THR A 141 -30.89 -17.28 -9.52
N ASN A 142 -31.04 -17.01 -10.80
CA ASN A 142 -30.32 -17.73 -11.83
C ASN A 142 -28.84 -17.33 -11.81
N TYR A 143 -27.95 -18.22 -12.24
CA TYR A 143 -26.52 -17.98 -12.30
C TYR A 143 -25.91 -18.66 -13.51
N SER A 144 -24.68 -18.25 -13.86
CA SER A 144 -23.94 -18.81 -14.99
C SER A 144 -22.96 -19.89 -14.54
N MET A 145 -22.88 -20.98 -15.28
CA MET A 145 -21.92 -22.07 -15.10
C MET A 145 -21.32 -22.47 -16.44
N GLY A 146 -20.12 -23.04 -16.42
CA GLY A 146 -19.47 -23.51 -17.63
C GLY A 146 -17.95 -23.38 -17.57
N THR A 147 -17.28 -23.81 -18.65
CA THR A 147 -15.81 -23.82 -18.71
C THR A 147 -15.21 -22.43 -18.53
N SER A 148 -15.83 -21.38 -19.08
CA SER A 148 -15.36 -19.99 -18.92
C SER A 148 -15.35 -19.52 -17.48
N VAL A 149 -16.34 -19.94 -16.65
CA VAL A 149 -16.39 -19.62 -15.21
C VAL A 149 -15.22 -20.27 -14.47
N TYR A 150 -14.95 -21.55 -14.76
CA TYR A 150 -13.83 -22.27 -14.14
C TYR A 150 -12.47 -21.71 -14.57
N ILE A 151 -12.32 -21.25 -15.83
CA ILE A 151 -11.10 -20.61 -16.31
C ILE A 151 -10.87 -19.31 -15.51
N CYS A 152 -11.89 -18.48 -15.31
CA CYS A 152 -11.79 -17.25 -14.53
C CYS A 152 -11.37 -17.56 -13.08
N PHE A 153 -11.98 -18.55 -12.41
CA PHE A 153 -11.57 -18.96 -11.06
C PHE A 153 -10.15 -19.49 -11.01
N ALA A 154 -9.74 -20.32 -11.99
CA ALA A 154 -8.37 -20.82 -12.08
C ALA A 154 -7.36 -19.67 -12.21
N ASN A 155 -7.67 -18.63 -13.00
CA ASN A 155 -6.84 -17.45 -13.13
C ASN A 155 -6.68 -16.72 -11.78
N VAL A 156 -7.76 -16.53 -11.02
CA VAL A 156 -7.68 -15.93 -9.68
C VAL A 156 -6.78 -16.76 -8.75
N VAL A 157 -6.91 -18.09 -8.75
CA VAL A 157 -6.05 -18.98 -7.96
C VAL A 157 -4.58 -18.85 -8.38
N ILE A 158 -4.29 -18.77 -9.69
CA ILE A 158 -2.92 -18.54 -10.18
C ILE A 158 -2.36 -17.23 -9.61
N TYR A 159 -3.12 -16.14 -9.62
CA TYR A 159 -2.67 -14.87 -9.06
C TYR A 159 -2.51 -14.88 -7.54
N VAL A 160 -3.33 -15.62 -6.81
CA VAL A 160 -3.14 -15.87 -5.38
C VAL A 160 -1.80 -16.57 -5.15
N VAL A 161 -1.51 -17.65 -5.90
CA VAL A 161 -0.24 -18.38 -5.80
C VAL A 161 0.94 -17.47 -6.16
N LEU A 162 0.85 -16.71 -7.25
CA LEU A 162 1.90 -15.76 -7.64
C LEU A 162 2.14 -14.70 -6.55
N THR A 163 1.08 -14.20 -5.92
CA THR A 163 1.19 -13.24 -4.82
C THR A 163 1.86 -13.86 -3.58
N VAL A 164 1.49 -15.09 -3.21
CA VAL A 164 2.13 -15.82 -2.11
C VAL A 164 3.61 -16.06 -2.38
N VAL A 165 3.95 -16.55 -3.57
CA VAL A 165 5.36 -16.75 -4.00
C VAL A 165 6.12 -15.42 -3.95
N TYR A 166 5.52 -14.34 -4.44
CA TYR A 166 6.11 -13.02 -4.39
C TYR A 166 6.38 -12.55 -2.95
N ILE A 167 5.43 -12.77 -2.02
CA ILE A 167 5.60 -12.46 -0.59
C ILE A 167 6.77 -13.25 0.00
N ILE A 168 6.80 -14.57 -0.22
CA ILE A 168 7.85 -15.45 0.32
C ILE A 168 9.24 -15.01 -0.15
N LEU A 169 9.38 -14.71 -1.45
CA LEU A 169 10.66 -14.29 -2.03
C LEU A 169 11.12 -12.91 -1.55
N ASN A 170 10.20 -12.02 -1.21
CA ASN A 170 10.49 -10.63 -0.88
C ASN A 170 10.14 -10.23 0.56
N GLN A 171 9.77 -11.16 1.44
CA GLN A 171 9.30 -10.89 2.82
C GLN A 171 10.21 -9.99 3.63
N ARG A 172 11.53 -10.05 3.41
CA ARG A 172 12.53 -9.21 4.09
C ARG A 172 12.57 -7.76 3.59
N HIS A 173 11.97 -7.49 2.43
CA HIS A 173 11.95 -6.15 1.83
C HIS A 173 10.56 -5.50 1.95
N ILE A 174 9.58 -6.22 2.49
CA ILE A 174 8.22 -5.74 2.65
C ILE A 174 8.03 -5.33 4.11
N PRO A 175 7.65 -4.07 4.41
CA PRO A 175 7.36 -3.63 5.77
C PRO A 175 6.28 -4.50 6.43
N LYS A 176 6.38 -4.77 7.74
CA LYS A 176 5.44 -5.63 8.50
C LYS A 176 3.97 -5.22 8.31
N ARG A 177 3.69 -3.90 8.30
CA ARG A 177 2.34 -3.37 8.06
C ARG A 177 1.79 -3.75 6.69
N LYS A 178 2.61 -3.66 5.64
CA LYS A 178 2.22 -4.05 4.27
C LYS A 178 2.04 -5.56 4.15
N LEU A 179 2.87 -6.34 4.84
CA LEU A 179 2.74 -7.79 4.88
C LEU A 179 1.42 -8.23 5.52
N LEU A 180 1.00 -7.57 6.60
CA LEU A 180 -0.29 -7.82 7.25
C LEU A 180 -1.46 -7.52 6.30
N SER A 181 -1.41 -6.39 5.60
CA SER A 181 -2.44 -6.00 4.62
C SER A 181 -2.53 -7.00 3.46
N LEU A 182 -1.39 -7.48 2.95
CA LEU A 182 -1.37 -8.57 1.95
C LEU A 182 -1.99 -9.84 2.46
N GLY A 183 -1.64 -10.25 3.68
CA GLY A 183 -2.19 -11.45 4.32
C GLY A 183 -3.70 -11.38 4.53
N THR A 184 -4.21 -10.25 5.01
CA THR A 184 -5.66 -10.04 5.19
C THR A 184 -6.39 -10.04 3.85
N THR A 185 -5.83 -9.44 2.80
CA THR A 185 -6.41 -9.47 1.45
C THR A 185 -6.51 -10.89 0.91
N LEU A 186 -5.44 -11.69 1.01
CA LEU A 186 -5.43 -13.09 0.58
C LEU A 186 -6.43 -13.95 1.38
N PHE A 187 -6.56 -13.70 2.68
CA PHE A 187 -7.51 -14.39 3.54
C PHE A 187 -8.97 -14.14 3.10
N PHE A 188 -9.33 -12.89 2.82
CA PHE A 188 -10.68 -12.55 2.33
C PHE A 188 -10.94 -13.14 0.94
N ILE A 189 -9.96 -13.11 0.03
CA ILE A 189 -10.09 -13.76 -1.29
C ILE A 189 -10.39 -15.25 -1.12
N ALA A 190 -9.64 -15.96 -0.27
CA ALA A 190 -9.82 -17.39 -0.07
C ALA A 190 -11.22 -17.72 0.48
N ILE A 191 -11.72 -16.97 1.47
CA ILE A 191 -13.06 -17.15 2.02
C ILE A 191 -14.14 -16.95 0.96
N ILE A 192 -14.07 -15.84 0.23
CA ILE A 192 -15.12 -15.49 -0.74
C ILE A 192 -15.10 -16.46 -1.92
N LEU A 193 -13.92 -16.87 -2.41
CA LEU A 193 -13.81 -17.92 -3.42
C LEU A 193 -14.43 -19.23 -2.94
N SER A 194 -14.18 -19.65 -1.68
CA SER A 194 -14.78 -20.84 -1.12
C SER A 194 -16.30 -20.75 -1.06
N ILE A 195 -16.85 -19.61 -0.63
CA ILE A 195 -18.30 -19.37 -0.62
C ILE A 195 -18.87 -19.42 -2.04
N GLN A 196 -18.23 -18.78 -3.00
CA GLN A 196 -18.71 -18.74 -4.39
C GLN A 196 -18.69 -20.12 -5.06
N ILE A 197 -17.72 -20.98 -4.74
CA ILE A 197 -17.64 -22.35 -5.26
C ILE A 197 -18.72 -23.24 -4.63
N ILE A 198 -18.94 -23.12 -3.31
CA ILE A 198 -19.93 -23.95 -2.58
C ILE A 198 -21.36 -23.48 -2.89
N PHE A 199 -21.58 -22.19 -3.01
CA PHE A 199 -22.88 -21.55 -3.23
C PHE A 199 -22.84 -20.64 -4.46
N PRO A 200 -22.83 -21.18 -5.70
CA PRO A 200 -22.68 -20.38 -6.92
C PRO A 200 -23.75 -19.30 -7.10
N GLU A 201 -24.99 -19.55 -6.63
CA GLU A 201 -26.09 -18.59 -6.69
C GLU A 201 -25.95 -17.39 -5.75
N SER A 202 -24.95 -17.39 -4.84
CA SER A 202 -24.73 -16.29 -3.88
C SER A 202 -24.20 -15.02 -4.55
N LEU A 203 -23.60 -15.10 -5.73
CA LEU A 203 -23.06 -14.01 -6.55
C LEU A 203 -22.18 -13.02 -5.73
N VAL A 204 -21.31 -13.56 -4.86
CA VAL A 204 -20.49 -12.77 -3.94
C VAL A 204 -19.17 -12.25 -4.54
N SER A 205 -18.90 -12.50 -5.81
CA SER A 205 -17.65 -12.09 -6.49
C SER A 205 -17.41 -10.58 -6.42
N CYS A 206 -18.46 -9.76 -6.59
CA CYS A 206 -18.36 -8.31 -6.46
C CYS A 206 -17.95 -7.87 -5.06
N MET A 207 -18.33 -8.62 -4.03
CA MET A 207 -17.97 -8.35 -2.64
C MET A 207 -16.48 -8.56 -2.40
N ALA A 208 -15.87 -9.57 -3.05
CA ALA A 208 -14.42 -9.74 -3.01
C ALA A 208 -13.69 -8.52 -3.54
N ILE A 209 -14.08 -8.03 -4.71
CA ILE A 209 -13.48 -6.85 -5.33
C ILE A 209 -13.60 -5.62 -4.43
N ALA A 210 -14.80 -5.36 -3.91
CA ALA A 210 -15.05 -4.22 -3.03
C ALA A 210 -14.21 -4.30 -1.75
N LEU A 211 -14.19 -5.46 -1.06
CA LEU A 211 -13.42 -5.65 0.17
C LEU A 211 -11.90 -5.54 -0.06
N ILE A 212 -11.40 -6.05 -1.17
CA ILE A 212 -9.98 -5.91 -1.55
C ILE A 212 -9.63 -4.44 -1.70
N LEU A 213 -10.42 -3.68 -2.46
CA LEU A 213 -10.16 -2.26 -2.68
C LEU A 213 -10.32 -1.42 -1.41
N VAL A 214 -11.33 -1.72 -0.56
CA VAL A 214 -11.44 -1.12 0.77
C VAL A 214 -10.19 -1.39 1.60
N SER A 215 -9.74 -2.64 1.63
CA SER A 215 -8.53 -3.02 2.38
C SER A 215 -7.29 -2.30 1.87
N VAL A 216 -7.10 -2.25 0.54
CA VAL A 216 -5.98 -1.55 -0.09
C VAL A 216 -6.05 -0.05 0.20
N TYR A 217 -7.22 0.57 0.02
CA TYR A 217 -7.42 1.99 0.30
C TYR A 217 -7.10 2.33 1.75
N LEU A 218 -7.71 1.64 2.72
CA LEU A 218 -7.53 1.94 4.13
C LEU A 218 -6.10 1.73 4.62
N ASN A 219 -5.42 0.71 4.11
CA ASN A 219 -4.09 0.34 4.63
C ASN A 219 -2.92 0.93 3.84
N MET A 220 -3.13 1.32 2.58
CA MET A 220 -2.03 1.65 1.66
C MET A 220 -2.18 3.01 0.99
N GLU A 221 -3.40 3.36 0.56
CA GLU A 221 -3.65 4.55 -0.27
C GLU A 221 -4.42 5.64 0.48
N ASN A 222 -4.71 5.42 1.78
CA ASN A 222 -5.44 6.42 2.56
C ASN A 222 -4.63 7.72 2.69
N PRO A 223 -5.10 8.81 2.06
CA PRO A 223 -4.41 10.09 2.07
C PRO A 223 -4.18 10.66 3.46
N ALA A 224 -5.10 10.41 4.40
CA ALA A 224 -4.97 10.87 5.77
C ALA A 224 -3.76 10.24 6.49
N ILE A 225 -3.48 8.96 6.23
CA ILE A 225 -2.33 8.26 6.81
C ILE A 225 -1.02 8.81 6.21
N HIS A 226 -0.95 8.96 4.88
CA HIS A 226 0.23 9.53 4.24
C HIS A 226 0.43 11.00 4.61
N GLY A 227 -0.67 11.75 4.76
CA GLY A 227 -0.64 13.12 5.26
C GLY A 227 -0.08 13.20 6.68
N LEU A 228 -0.55 12.33 7.57
CA LEU A 228 -0.08 12.27 8.95
C LEU A 228 1.43 11.96 9.02
N GLU A 229 1.90 10.96 8.26
CA GLU A 229 3.32 10.63 8.17
C GLU A 229 4.16 11.80 7.62
N TYR A 230 3.65 12.48 6.60
CA TYR A 230 4.31 13.67 6.04
C TYR A 230 4.39 14.81 7.06
N TYR A 231 3.27 15.18 7.69
CA TYR A 231 3.24 16.25 8.69
C TYR A 231 4.09 15.92 9.91
N HIS A 232 4.09 14.66 10.36
CA HIS A 232 4.98 14.22 11.43
C HIS A 232 6.47 14.44 11.07
N ASN A 233 6.88 14.03 9.86
CA ASN A 233 8.26 14.22 9.40
C ASN A 233 8.63 15.70 9.27
N GLU A 234 7.72 16.54 8.75
CA GLU A 234 7.95 17.99 8.65
C GLU A 234 7.98 18.65 10.03
N MET A 235 7.18 18.18 11.00
CA MET A 235 7.25 18.67 12.40
C MET A 235 8.61 18.32 13.04
N VAL A 236 9.07 17.07 12.93
CA VAL A 236 10.38 16.65 13.43
C VAL A 236 11.49 17.50 12.80
N MET A 237 11.45 17.69 11.47
CA MET A 237 12.40 18.54 10.77
C MET A 237 12.32 20.01 11.19
N GLY A 238 11.11 20.51 11.44
CA GLY A 238 10.88 21.87 11.91
C GLY A 238 11.46 22.10 13.30
N PHE A 239 11.22 21.18 14.25
CA PHE A 239 11.81 21.24 15.59
C PHE A 239 13.33 21.17 15.56
N ALA A 240 13.88 20.24 14.78
CA ALA A 240 15.33 20.13 14.60
C ALA A 240 15.92 21.42 14.02
N THR A 241 15.27 22.02 13.03
CA THR A 241 15.69 23.30 12.44
C THR A 241 15.60 24.47 13.41
N LEU A 242 14.57 24.50 14.29
CA LEU A 242 14.48 25.52 15.34
C LEU A 242 15.66 25.43 16.33
N VAL A 243 16.08 24.21 16.67
CA VAL A 243 17.26 23.99 17.52
C VAL A 243 18.55 24.36 16.77
N GLU A 244 18.66 24.02 15.48
CA GLU A 244 19.79 24.39 14.61
C GLU A 244 19.97 25.92 14.52
N ASN A 245 18.87 26.65 14.39
CA ASN A 245 18.89 28.13 14.33
C ASN A 245 19.35 28.81 15.61
N LYS A 246 19.37 28.07 16.73
CA LYS A 246 19.97 28.52 17.99
C LYS A 246 21.51 28.56 17.88
N ASP A 247 22.08 27.77 16.97
CA ASP A 247 23.51 27.69 16.66
C ASP A 247 23.77 28.36 15.30
N ASP A 248 24.12 29.66 15.30
CA ASP A 248 24.16 30.54 14.12
C ASP A 248 25.03 30.09 12.93
N ASN A 249 25.73 28.96 13.03
CA ASN A 249 26.74 28.54 12.05
C ASN A 249 26.28 27.56 10.99
N THR A 250 25.03 27.08 10.93
CA THR A 250 24.75 25.82 10.21
C THR A 250 23.50 25.75 9.35
N GLY A 251 23.13 26.81 8.62
CA GLY A 251 21.97 26.78 7.71
C GLY A 251 21.86 25.52 6.83
N GLY A 252 20.87 24.65 7.10
CA GLY A 252 20.58 23.45 6.32
C GLY A 252 21.53 22.25 6.58
N HIS A 253 22.29 22.27 7.67
CA HIS A 253 23.15 21.15 8.08
C HIS A 253 22.34 19.89 8.35
N ILE A 254 21.26 19.98 9.10
CA ILE A 254 20.40 18.85 9.48
C ILE A 254 19.87 18.09 8.24
N ARG A 255 19.39 18.82 7.22
CA ARG A 255 18.91 18.17 5.99
C ARG A 255 20.03 17.43 5.24
N ARG A 256 21.23 18.01 5.20
CA ARG A 256 22.37 17.38 4.52
C ARG A 256 22.89 16.19 5.29
N SER A 257 23.11 16.29 6.60
CA SER A 257 23.61 15.19 7.45
C SER A 257 22.65 14.01 7.45
N SER A 258 21.34 14.24 7.58
CA SER A 258 20.31 13.20 7.50
C SER A 258 20.29 12.52 6.12
N ALA A 259 20.43 13.28 5.03
CA ALA A 259 20.49 12.71 3.68
C ALA A 259 21.74 11.85 3.47
N TYR A 260 22.90 12.27 4.01
CA TYR A 260 24.14 11.48 3.95
C TYR A 260 24.03 10.21 4.79
N ALA A 261 23.50 10.27 6.01
CA ALA A 261 23.28 9.10 6.86
C ALA A 261 22.41 8.05 6.14
N LEU A 262 21.30 8.47 5.54
CA LEU A 262 20.42 7.61 4.75
C LEU A 262 21.11 7.03 3.52
N LEU A 263 21.91 7.82 2.80
CA LEU A 263 22.64 7.35 1.62
C LEU A 263 23.68 6.28 2.00
N ILE A 264 24.41 6.49 3.09
CA ILE A 264 25.38 5.54 3.62
C ILE A 264 24.67 4.25 4.03
N ALA A 265 23.65 4.33 4.88
CA ALA A 265 22.87 3.18 5.35
C ALA A 265 22.29 2.38 4.17
N LYS A 266 21.71 3.06 3.16
CA LYS A 266 21.18 2.44 1.95
C LYS A 266 22.25 1.72 1.12
N ASN A 267 23.47 2.20 1.09
CA ASN A 267 24.57 1.51 0.43
C ASN A 267 25.08 0.33 1.27
N MET A 268 25.15 0.48 2.60
CA MET A 268 25.52 -0.60 3.51
C MET A 268 24.52 -1.77 3.44
N SER A 269 23.22 -1.51 3.29
CA SER A 269 22.20 -2.55 3.16
C SER A 269 22.42 -3.50 1.97
N LYS A 270 23.19 -3.10 0.95
CA LYS A 270 23.55 -3.96 -0.18
C LYS A 270 24.60 -5.00 0.19
N ASN A 271 25.37 -4.80 1.28
CA ASN A 271 26.37 -5.72 1.74
C ASN A 271 25.73 -6.87 2.54
N LYS A 272 26.16 -8.11 2.29
CA LYS A 272 25.66 -9.32 2.98
C LYS A 272 25.73 -9.23 4.51
N LYS A 273 26.75 -8.54 5.06
CA LYS A 273 26.97 -8.36 6.50
C LYS A 273 25.85 -7.53 7.14
N TYR A 274 25.42 -6.44 6.49
CA TYR A 274 24.49 -5.47 7.05
C TYR A 274 23.04 -5.64 6.57
N ARG A 275 22.82 -6.38 5.48
CA ARG A 275 21.50 -6.56 4.84
C ARG A 275 20.43 -7.16 5.76
N LYS A 276 20.83 -7.87 6.82
CA LYS A 276 19.90 -8.45 7.80
C LYS A 276 19.45 -7.43 8.84
N ILE A 277 20.23 -6.37 9.07
CA ILE A 277 20.01 -5.35 10.08
C ILE A 277 19.37 -4.13 9.44
N ILE A 278 19.92 -3.68 8.30
CA ILE A 278 19.47 -2.48 7.61
C ILE A 278 18.40 -2.87 6.57
N ASP A 279 17.19 -3.03 7.04
CA ASP A 279 15.99 -3.24 6.22
C ASP A 279 15.27 -1.91 5.89
N LYS A 280 14.06 -1.98 5.38
CA LYS A 280 13.27 -0.78 5.05
C LYS A 280 12.76 -0.05 6.28
N ASP A 281 12.41 -0.78 7.33
CA ASP A 281 11.89 -0.19 8.56
C ASP A 281 13.04 0.54 9.28
N TYR A 282 14.23 -0.06 9.31
CA TYR A 282 15.46 0.61 9.79
C TYR A 282 15.74 1.92 9.02
N LEU A 283 15.70 1.89 7.68
CA LEU A 283 15.95 3.08 6.86
C LEU A 283 14.89 4.17 7.07
N ASN A 284 13.64 3.79 7.26
CA ASN A 284 12.56 4.70 7.55
C ASN A 284 12.75 5.36 8.93
N ASN A 285 13.07 4.56 9.95
CA ASN A 285 13.30 5.04 11.30
C ASN A 285 14.55 5.93 11.37
N LEU A 286 15.64 5.56 10.67
CA LEU A 286 16.83 6.40 10.58
C LEU A 286 16.53 7.76 9.92
N GLY A 287 15.68 7.78 8.88
CA GLY A 287 15.28 9.03 8.22
C GLY A 287 14.54 10.00 9.14
N LYS A 288 13.78 9.46 10.11
CA LYS A 288 13.05 10.24 11.12
C LYS A 288 13.93 10.60 12.32
N ALA A 289 14.88 9.74 12.70
CA ALA A 289 15.75 9.90 13.86
C ALA A 289 16.95 10.82 13.59
N ALA A 290 17.57 10.70 12.41
CA ALA A 290 18.78 11.44 12.07
C ALA A 290 18.67 12.97 12.23
N PRO A 291 17.53 13.65 11.91
CA PRO A 291 17.38 15.07 12.17
C PRO A 291 17.52 15.47 13.64
N MET A 292 17.30 14.54 14.56
CA MET A 292 17.24 14.82 16.00
C MET A 292 18.59 14.69 16.72
N HIS A 293 19.69 14.41 16.01
CA HIS A 293 20.99 14.19 16.62
C HIS A 293 21.42 15.32 17.56
N ASP A 294 21.18 16.56 17.18
CA ASP A 294 21.56 17.77 17.88
C ASP A 294 20.45 18.39 18.77
N VAL A 295 19.32 17.70 18.96
CA VAL A 295 18.17 18.28 19.69
C VAL A 295 18.53 18.74 21.12
N GLY A 296 19.51 18.12 21.74
CA GLY A 296 19.99 18.48 23.07
C GLY A 296 20.67 19.85 23.17
N LYS A 297 21.07 20.47 22.06
CA LYS A 297 21.59 21.85 22.07
C LYS A 297 20.60 22.86 22.65
N ILE A 298 19.31 22.53 22.69
CA ILE A 298 18.28 23.36 23.35
C ILE A 298 18.59 23.60 24.84
N GLY A 299 19.23 22.62 25.49
CA GLY A 299 19.62 22.70 26.89
C GLY A 299 20.98 23.39 27.17
N VAL A 300 21.72 23.75 26.12
CA VAL A 300 22.98 24.45 26.22
C VAL A 300 22.69 25.96 26.36
N PRO A 301 23.32 26.66 27.33
CA PRO A 301 23.16 28.11 27.52
C PRO A 301 23.58 28.88 26.24
N ASP A 302 22.80 29.87 25.83
CA ASP A 302 23.06 30.70 24.65
C ASP A 302 24.42 31.42 24.73
N ALA A 303 24.82 31.86 25.89
CA ALA A 303 26.10 32.53 26.12
C ALA A 303 27.30 31.61 25.79
N VAL A 304 27.13 30.29 25.83
CA VAL A 304 28.14 29.32 25.47
C VAL A 304 27.99 28.90 23.99
N LEU A 305 26.76 28.62 23.54
CA LEU A 305 26.49 28.13 22.21
C LEU A 305 26.79 29.17 21.12
N GLN A 306 26.45 30.45 21.42
CA GLN A 306 26.62 31.59 20.48
C GLN A 306 27.85 32.44 20.76
N LYS A 307 28.80 31.94 21.57
CA LYS A 307 29.98 32.69 21.95
C LYS A 307 30.82 33.05 20.73
N PRO A 308 31.09 34.34 20.49
CA PRO A 308 31.99 34.75 19.43
C PRO A 308 33.44 34.39 19.83
N GLY A 309 34.04 33.45 19.13
CA GLY A 309 35.42 33.05 19.33
C GLY A 309 35.59 31.64 19.91
N ARG A 310 36.78 31.36 20.50
CA ARG A 310 37.08 30.05 21.07
C ARG A 310 36.43 29.85 22.43
N LEU A 311 35.92 28.67 22.65
CA LEU A 311 35.38 28.24 23.96
C LEU A 311 36.52 28.00 24.97
N THR A 312 36.28 28.28 26.24
CA THR A 312 37.16 27.78 27.32
C THR A 312 36.99 26.27 27.48
N ALA A 313 37.83 25.65 28.27
CA ALA A 313 37.71 24.22 28.57
C ALA A 313 36.41 23.90 29.29
N GLU A 314 35.97 24.76 30.23
CA GLU A 314 34.75 24.63 31.01
C GLU A 314 33.49 24.78 30.07
N GLU A 315 33.50 25.77 29.17
CA GLU A 315 32.41 25.99 28.21
C GLU A 315 32.32 24.83 27.23
N PHE A 316 33.48 24.24 26.81
CA PHE A 316 33.49 23.07 25.95
C PHE A 316 32.87 21.85 26.64
N GLU A 317 33.15 21.65 27.94
CA GLU A 317 32.47 20.59 28.72
C GLU A 317 30.96 20.77 28.79
N ILE A 318 30.47 22.03 28.87
CA ILE A 318 29.03 22.31 28.83
C ILE A 318 28.44 21.89 27.46
N ILE A 319 29.08 22.20 26.35
CA ILE A 319 28.58 21.77 25.03
C ILE A 319 28.56 20.25 24.91
N LYS A 320 29.56 19.54 25.43
CA LYS A 320 29.60 18.07 25.44
C LYS A 320 28.41 17.40 26.15
N THR A 321 27.64 18.15 26.94
CA THR A 321 26.45 17.60 27.60
C THR A 321 25.26 17.43 26.65
N HIS A 322 25.24 18.08 25.46
CA HIS A 322 24.06 18.05 24.58
C HIS A 322 23.66 16.65 24.12
N PRO A 323 24.54 15.66 23.87
CA PRO A 323 24.10 14.32 23.51
C PRO A 323 23.28 13.67 24.63
N VAL A 324 23.72 13.81 25.89
CA VAL A 324 23.02 13.28 27.06
C VAL A 324 21.67 13.99 27.26
N ILE A 325 21.65 15.31 27.12
CA ILE A 325 20.41 16.12 27.18
C ILE A 325 19.46 15.69 26.05
N GLY A 326 19.99 15.51 24.84
CA GLY A 326 19.23 15.05 23.68
C GLY A 326 18.61 13.67 23.90
N GLY A 327 19.39 12.70 24.37
CA GLY A 327 18.88 11.38 24.73
C GLY A 327 17.76 11.44 25.78
N LYS A 328 17.92 12.29 26.81
CA LYS A 328 16.85 12.50 27.81
C LYS A 328 15.59 13.09 27.18
N ILE A 329 15.70 14.14 26.37
CA ILE A 329 14.56 14.76 25.67
C ILE A 329 13.83 13.73 24.83
N ILE A 330 14.55 12.92 24.04
CA ILE A 330 13.93 11.86 23.24
C ILE A 330 13.16 10.89 24.10
N LYS A 331 13.75 10.41 25.20
CA LYS A 331 13.11 9.47 26.11
C LYS A 331 11.87 10.04 26.78
N ASP A 332 11.94 11.29 27.24
CA ASP A 332 10.82 11.96 27.91
C ASP A 332 9.68 12.30 26.92
N THR A 333 9.99 12.55 25.65
CA THR A 333 9.01 12.93 24.62
C THR A 333 8.39 11.73 23.92
N PHE A 334 9.19 10.71 23.59
CA PHE A 334 8.79 9.57 22.75
C PHE A 334 8.65 8.26 23.52
N GLY A 335 9.10 8.18 24.79
CA GLY A 335 9.06 6.96 25.60
C GLY A 335 7.66 6.42 25.94
N HIS A 336 6.61 7.07 25.42
CA HIS A 336 5.21 6.62 25.51
C HIS A 336 4.62 6.21 24.15
N LEU A 337 5.42 6.27 23.08
CA LEU A 337 4.99 5.84 21.75
C LEU A 337 5.06 4.32 21.64
N PHE A 338 4.15 3.75 20.86
CA PHE A 338 4.09 2.30 20.60
C PHE A 338 5.20 1.79 19.66
N ASP A 339 6.12 2.63 19.18
CA ASP A 339 7.20 2.28 18.25
C ASP A 339 8.55 2.28 18.98
N GLU A 340 8.82 1.19 19.70
CA GLU A 340 10.07 0.98 20.46
C GLU A 340 11.32 1.00 19.56
N GLU A 341 11.22 0.53 18.30
CA GLU A 341 12.35 0.51 17.36
C GLU A 341 12.74 1.94 16.95
N TYR A 342 11.75 2.81 16.71
CA TYR A 342 11.99 4.22 16.41
C TYR A 342 12.52 4.99 17.62
N GLU A 343 11.93 4.80 18.79
CA GLU A 343 12.36 5.44 20.05
C GLU A 343 13.83 5.12 20.35
N THR A 344 14.18 3.82 20.31
CA THR A 344 15.55 3.34 20.54
C THR A 344 16.52 3.99 19.56
N MET A 345 16.19 3.99 18.27
CA MET A 345 17.06 4.59 17.26
C MET A 345 17.22 6.11 17.45
N ALA A 346 16.15 6.83 17.75
CA ALA A 346 16.20 8.28 17.98
C ALA A 346 17.05 8.60 19.22
N TYR A 347 16.89 7.81 20.29
CA TYR A 347 17.69 7.91 21.50
C TYR A 347 19.19 7.68 21.21
N GLU A 348 19.53 6.59 20.53
CA GLU A 348 20.91 6.25 20.16
C GLU A 348 21.53 7.29 19.24
N VAL A 349 20.79 7.78 18.25
CA VAL A 349 21.25 8.86 17.36
C VAL A 349 21.56 10.13 18.16
N ALA A 350 20.68 10.54 19.08
CA ALA A 350 20.92 11.73 19.89
C ALA A 350 22.09 11.56 20.86
N LEU A 351 22.24 10.36 21.45
CA LEU A 351 23.25 10.10 22.48
C LEU A 351 24.64 9.84 21.91
N TYR A 352 24.76 9.13 20.79
CA TYR A 352 26.02 8.59 20.28
C TYR A 352 26.50 9.18 18.94
N HIS A 353 25.91 10.27 18.44
CA HIS A 353 26.30 10.84 17.13
C HIS A 353 27.74 11.39 17.08
N HIS A 354 28.43 11.50 18.21
CA HIS A 354 29.84 11.88 18.32
C HIS A 354 30.79 10.70 18.57
N GLU A 355 30.27 9.46 18.66
CA GLU A 355 31.06 8.27 18.92
C GLU A 355 31.76 7.67 17.67
#